data_73e8460e96b4c2520c134823a1e0a02c
#
_entry.id   73e8460e96b4c2520c134823a1e0a02c
#
_cell.length_a   1.000
_cell.length_b   1.000
_cell.length_c   1.000
_cell.angle_alpha   90.00
_cell.angle_beta   90.00
_cell.angle_gamma   90.00
#
_symmetry.space_group_name_H-M   'P 1'
#
loop_
_entity.id
_entity.type
_entity.pdbx_description
1 polymer ?
#
loop_
_entity_poly.entity_id
_entity_poly.type
_entity_poly.pdbx_seq_one_letter_code
_entity_poly.pdbx_strand_id
1 'polypeptide(L)'
;MKIEILATESLGVRGICCFVETKKRKILIDPGIALGYTRFGLLPHPFQVALDEKIQNRIIKRWTEATDIIISHFHGDHTPLVDANPYQLNIKKVALLNPNVRIWTKDISHLSPLEEKRAKSIFSILHKEPIIAEGKTEVEITFSEPVFHGDKDSHLTTVIMTRIKENKIFVHAPGIQLLNDEAVSQIIDWHPDIVLVDGPSLYLSNRFSKVQIDRAWHNAKGLSYNVGILILDHHLMRSLGGIEWIEKLSYETGRRVMCGADFMCKKPMLLEALREDLYKDMPVDQDWHEKYAQGKVNTKDYWKQGKILYGV
;
A
#
# COMPACT_ATOMS: atom_id res chain seq x y z
N MET A 1 -1.76 19.20 9.31
CA MET A 1 -1.35 17.84 8.89
C MET A 1 -1.02 17.84 7.41
N LYS A 2 0.12 17.24 7.02
CA LYS A 2 0.51 17.01 5.63
C LYS A 2 0.55 15.51 5.37
N ILE A 3 -0.06 15.06 4.28
CA ILE A 3 -0.12 13.65 3.89
C ILE A 3 0.61 13.49 2.57
N GLU A 4 1.56 12.56 2.50
CA GLU A 4 2.30 12.18 1.31
C GLU A 4 2.11 10.68 1.06
N ILE A 5 1.41 10.30 -0.01
CA ILE A 5 1.33 8.91 -0.45
C ILE A 5 2.61 8.60 -1.23
N LEU A 6 3.37 7.61 -0.74
CA LEU A 6 4.69 7.27 -1.28
C LEU A 6 4.62 6.14 -2.29
N ALA A 7 3.85 5.09 -1.99
CA ALA A 7 3.73 3.89 -2.79
C ALA A 7 2.28 3.41 -2.84
N THR A 8 1.72 3.30 -4.04
CA THR A 8 0.46 2.66 -4.36
C THR A 8 0.48 2.19 -5.82
N GLU A 9 -0.46 1.37 -6.21
CA GLU A 9 -0.56 0.89 -7.59
C GLU A 9 -0.82 2.02 -8.59
N SER A 10 -1.58 3.03 -8.23
CA SER A 10 -1.75 4.21 -9.10
C SER A 10 -0.47 5.03 -9.26
N LEU A 11 0.51 4.85 -8.39
CA LEU A 11 1.87 5.39 -8.50
C LEU A 11 2.87 4.40 -9.13
N GLY A 12 2.39 3.27 -9.66
CA GLY A 12 3.16 2.30 -10.45
C GLY A 12 3.79 1.14 -9.68
N VAL A 13 3.54 0.99 -8.39
CA VAL A 13 4.10 -0.05 -7.52
C VAL A 13 3.06 -0.60 -6.57
N ARG A 14 3.24 -1.83 -6.07
CA ARG A 14 2.39 -2.38 -5.02
C ARG A 14 2.73 -1.80 -3.66
N GLY A 15 1.71 -1.50 -2.89
CA GLY A 15 1.77 -1.00 -1.53
C GLY A 15 0.67 0.01 -1.25
N ILE A 16 0.64 0.53 -0.03
CA ILE A 16 -0.24 1.62 0.40
C ILE A 16 0.52 2.51 1.40
N CYS A 17 1.81 2.69 1.14
CA CYS A 17 2.71 3.43 2.01
C CYS A 17 2.41 4.93 1.99
N CYS A 18 2.25 5.51 3.17
CA CYS A 18 2.11 6.95 3.29
C CYS A 18 2.94 7.53 4.44
N PHE A 19 3.28 8.82 4.32
CA PHE A 19 3.96 9.59 5.35
C PHE A 19 3.08 10.75 5.78
N VAL A 20 2.76 10.80 7.08
CA VAL A 20 1.90 11.82 7.67
C VAL A 20 2.70 12.68 8.63
N GLU A 21 2.76 13.97 8.35
CA GLU A 21 3.44 14.94 9.19
C GLU A 21 2.42 15.82 9.91
N THR A 22 2.46 15.78 11.24
CA THR A 22 1.73 16.65 12.15
C THR A 22 2.70 17.64 12.79
N LYS A 23 2.18 18.53 13.66
CA LYS A 23 3.05 19.45 14.44
C LYS A 23 3.99 18.72 15.40
N LYS A 24 3.61 17.51 15.83
CA LYS A 24 4.34 16.76 16.87
C LYS A 24 5.02 15.50 16.37
N ARG A 25 4.56 14.93 15.25
CA ARG A 25 4.98 13.60 14.80
C ARG A 25 5.22 13.54 13.30
N LYS A 26 6.12 12.65 12.92
CA LYS A 26 6.37 12.22 11.54
C LYS A 26 6.10 10.73 11.48
N ILE A 27 4.99 10.34 10.90
CA ILE A 27 4.45 8.98 10.96
C ILE A 27 4.58 8.34 9.58
N LEU A 28 5.35 7.27 9.48
CA LEU A 28 5.47 6.46 8.28
C LEU A 28 4.62 5.19 8.43
N ILE A 29 3.63 5.02 7.57
CA ILE A 29 2.68 3.91 7.64
C ILE A 29 2.94 2.95 6.48
N ASP A 30 2.97 1.67 6.77
CA ASP A 30 3.19 0.56 5.84
C ASP A 30 4.37 0.81 4.89
N PRO A 31 5.61 0.89 5.40
CA PRO A 31 6.81 1.23 4.64
C PRO A 31 7.29 0.11 3.71
N GLY A 32 6.44 -0.86 3.39
CA GLY A 32 6.69 -1.89 2.40
C GLY A 32 6.44 -1.39 0.98
N ILE A 33 7.04 -2.09 0.04
CA ILE A 33 6.83 -1.89 -1.40
C ILE A 33 7.19 -3.18 -2.12
N ALA A 34 6.44 -3.50 -3.14
CA ALA A 34 6.72 -4.66 -4.00
C ALA A 34 6.31 -4.39 -5.44
N LEU A 35 6.79 -5.25 -6.35
CA LEU A 35 6.19 -5.42 -7.67
C LEU A 35 5.55 -6.81 -7.74
N GLY A 36 4.42 -6.92 -8.42
CA GLY A 36 3.81 -8.23 -8.69
C GLY A 36 4.81 -9.13 -9.42
N TYR A 37 5.31 -10.19 -8.76
CA TYR A 37 6.41 -11.01 -9.30
C TYR A 37 6.07 -11.57 -10.67
N THR A 38 4.87 -12.10 -10.83
CA THR A 38 4.37 -12.57 -12.13
C THR A 38 2.99 -11.96 -12.40
N ARG A 39 2.85 -11.37 -13.59
CA ARG A 39 1.58 -10.87 -14.12
C ARG A 39 1.55 -11.16 -15.62
N PHE A 40 0.47 -11.80 -16.11
CA PHE A 40 0.36 -12.27 -17.51
C PHE A 40 1.53 -13.16 -17.95
N GLY A 41 2.10 -13.97 -17.04
CA GLY A 41 3.28 -14.77 -17.31
C GLY A 41 4.61 -14.00 -17.36
N LEU A 42 4.59 -12.68 -17.19
CA LEU A 42 5.75 -11.79 -17.29
C LEU A 42 6.27 -11.35 -15.90
N LEU A 43 7.60 -11.20 -15.78
CA LEU A 43 8.25 -10.57 -14.63
C LEU A 43 8.05 -9.03 -14.67
N PRO A 44 8.35 -8.29 -13.59
CA PRO A 44 8.25 -6.84 -13.59
C PRO A 44 9.09 -6.21 -14.69
N HIS A 45 8.49 -5.35 -15.52
CA HIS A 45 9.23 -4.69 -16.60
C HIS A 45 10.35 -3.77 -16.03
N PRO A 46 11.55 -3.67 -16.66
CA PRO A 46 12.66 -2.84 -16.16
C PRO A 46 12.31 -1.38 -15.91
N PHE A 47 11.37 -0.80 -16.65
CA PHE A 47 10.84 0.53 -16.36
C PHE A 47 10.09 0.59 -15.03
N GLN A 48 9.29 -0.44 -14.73
CA GLN A 48 8.59 -0.58 -13.45
C GLN A 48 9.61 -0.77 -12.32
N VAL A 49 10.68 -1.55 -12.53
CA VAL A 49 11.78 -1.72 -11.58
C VAL A 49 12.51 -0.40 -11.31
N ALA A 50 12.75 0.41 -12.35
CA ALA A 50 13.36 1.74 -12.21
C ALA A 50 12.53 2.69 -11.34
N LEU A 51 11.21 2.62 -11.47
CA LEU A 51 10.29 3.41 -10.63
C LEU A 51 10.29 2.90 -9.19
N ASP A 52 10.25 1.58 -9.01
CA ASP A 52 10.32 0.94 -7.69
C ASP A 52 11.60 1.37 -6.92
N GLU A 53 12.77 1.34 -7.56
CA GLU A 53 14.02 1.82 -6.97
C GLU A 53 13.92 3.27 -6.44
N LYS A 54 13.28 4.15 -7.22
CA LYS A 54 13.11 5.56 -6.83
C LYS A 54 12.15 5.72 -5.65
N ILE A 55 11.08 4.94 -5.62
CA ILE A 55 10.11 4.97 -4.53
C ILE A 55 10.72 4.33 -3.28
N GLN A 56 11.47 3.23 -3.39
CA GLN A 56 12.23 2.66 -2.27
C GLN A 56 13.13 3.72 -1.61
N ASN A 57 13.89 4.48 -2.41
CA ASN A 57 14.76 5.54 -1.90
C ASN A 57 13.98 6.65 -1.16
N ARG A 58 12.77 6.98 -1.62
CA ARG A 58 11.89 7.93 -0.91
C ARG A 58 11.39 7.35 0.42
N ILE A 59 10.97 6.08 0.44
CA ILE A 59 10.55 5.39 1.67
C ILE A 59 11.72 5.34 2.67
N ILE A 60 12.93 4.97 2.22
CA ILE A 60 14.14 4.94 3.05
C ILE A 60 14.41 6.32 3.65
N LYS A 61 14.31 7.39 2.85
CA LYS A 61 14.46 8.76 3.35
C LYS A 61 13.41 9.07 4.42
N ARG A 62 12.14 8.74 4.20
CA ARG A 62 11.08 8.99 5.20
C ARG A 62 11.25 8.13 6.46
N TRP A 63 11.81 6.93 6.32
CA TRP A 63 12.19 6.11 7.48
C TRP A 63 13.19 6.81 8.40
N THR A 64 14.18 7.49 7.84
CA THR A 64 15.17 8.25 8.64
C THR A 64 14.58 9.45 9.36
N GLU A 65 13.50 10.02 8.83
CA GLU A 65 12.84 11.21 9.37
C GLU A 65 11.72 10.88 10.37
N ALA A 66 11.24 9.61 10.37
CA ALA A 66 10.07 9.20 11.13
C ALA A 66 10.29 9.24 12.65
N THR A 67 9.30 9.71 13.39
CA THR A 67 9.20 9.53 14.85
C THR A 67 8.51 8.21 15.18
N ASP A 68 7.61 7.79 14.30
CA ASP A 68 6.78 6.61 14.44
C ASP A 68 6.69 5.87 13.09
N ILE A 69 6.81 4.56 13.13
CA ILE A 69 6.54 3.66 12.02
C ILE A 69 5.38 2.77 12.41
N ILE A 70 4.43 2.59 11.52
CA ILE A 70 3.26 1.74 11.73
C ILE A 70 3.28 0.63 10.68
N ILE A 71 3.20 -0.60 11.12
CA ILE A 71 3.08 -1.79 10.27
C ILE A 71 1.69 -2.39 10.54
N SER A 72 0.79 -2.26 9.58
CA SER A 72 -0.58 -2.74 9.70
C SER A 72 -0.67 -4.27 9.73
N HIS A 73 0.17 -4.93 8.93
CA HIS A 73 0.34 -6.38 8.86
C HIS A 73 1.64 -6.74 8.12
N PHE A 74 2.00 -8.03 8.05
CA PHE A 74 3.33 -8.46 7.59
C PHE A 74 3.35 -8.99 6.15
N HIS A 75 2.55 -8.44 5.23
CA HIS A 75 2.73 -8.66 3.81
C HIS A 75 3.90 -7.83 3.26
N GLY A 76 4.60 -8.34 2.24
CA GLY A 76 5.84 -7.73 1.74
C GLY A 76 5.65 -6.40 0.98
N ASP A 77 4.44 -6.05 0.61
CA ASP A 77 4.05 -4.77 0.06
C ASP A 77 3.61 -3.76 1.15
N HIS A 78 3.57 -4.18 2.44
CA HIS A 78 3.28 -3.32 3.59
C HIS A 78 4.46 -3.18 4.56
N THR A 79 5.41 -4.11 4.54
CA THR A 79 6.60 -4.07 5.40
C THR A 79 7.85 -4.50 4.64
N PRO A 80 9.02 -3.90 4.91
CA PRO A 80 10.29 -4.41 4.40
C PRO A 80 10.55 -5.83 4.88
N LEU A 81 11.12 -6.69 4.03
CA LEU A 81 11.35 -8.10 4.34
C LEU A 81 12.83 -8.42 4.51
N VAL A 82 13.13 -9.48 5.30
CA VAL A 82 14.49 -10.00 5.44
C VAL A 82 14.90 -10.80 4.19
N ASP A 83 13.97 -11.59 3.67
CA ASP A 83 14.08 -12.45 2.48
C ASP A 83 13.52 -11.78 1.21
N ALA A 84 13.64 -10.45 1.14
CA ALA A 84 13.16 -9.66 0.01
C ALA A 84 13.78 -10.13 -1.31
N ASN A 85 12.94 -10.36 -2.30
CA ASN A 85 13.39 -10.54 -3.67
C ASN A 85 13.84 -9.19 -4.28
N PRO A 86 14.44 -9.14 -5.50
CA PRO A 86 14.94 -7.91 -6.09
C PRO A 86 13.91 -6.79 -6.29
N TYR A 87 12.62 -7.10 -6.19
CA TYR A 87 11.48 -6.20 -6.42
C TYR A 87 10.72 -5.86 -5.11
N GLN A 88 11.40 -5.97 -3.98
CA GLN A 88 10.87 -5.69 -2.64
C GLN A 88 11.89 -4.91 -1.82
N LEU A 89 11.42 -4.11 -0.89
CA LEU A 89 12.31 -3.41 0.03
C LEU A 89 12.89 -4.40 1.06
N ASN A 90 14.21 -4.51 1.10
CA ASN A 90 14.90 -5.32 2.10
C ASN A 90 15.06 -4.53 3.39
N ILE A 91 14.72 -5.14 4.54
CA ILE A 91 14.81 -4.53 5.88
C ILE A 91 16.23 -4.06 6.23
N LYS A 92 17.27 -4.72 5.72
CA LYS A 92 18.68 -4.35 5.95
C LYS A 92 19.01 -2.95 5.43
N LYS A 93 18.26 -2.45 4.43
CA LYS A 93 18.46 -1.08 3.90
C LYS A 93 18.05 0.02 4.89
N VAL A 94 17.22 -0.31 5.90
CA VAL A 94 16.68 0.67 6.85
C VAL A 94 17.03 0.39 8.30
N ALA A 95 17.52 -0.81 8.63
CA ALA A 95 17.66 -1.32 10.00
C ALA A 95 18.45 -0.39 10.96
N LEU A 96 19.52 0.25 10.49
CA LEU A 96 20.37 1.09 11.32
C LEU A 96 20.13 2.59 11.13
N LEU A 97 19.19 2.98 10.27
CA LEU A 97 19.04 4.38 9.87
C LEU A 97 18.32 5.24 10.91
N ASN A 98 17.48 4.63 11.77
CA ASN A 98 16.70 5.37 12.75
C ASN A 98 16.56 4.55 14.06
N PRO A 99 17.60 4.57 14.92
CA PRO A 99 17.62 3.74 16.13
C PRO A 99 16.57 4.15 17.18
N ASN A 100 16.07 5.38 17.14
CA ASN A 100 15.14 5.91 18.15
C ASN A 100 13.66 5.85 17.71
N VAL A 101 13.37 5.41 16.48
CA VAL A 101 11.99 5.35 15.97
C VAL A 101 11.16 4.35 16.76
N ARG A 102 9.93 4.70 17.07
CA ARG A 102 8.94 3.78 17.65
C ARG A 102 8.29 2.98 16.51
N ILE A 103 8.13 1.67 16.72
CA ILE A 103 7.51 0.81 15.71
C ILE A 103 6.26 0.18 16.32
N TRP A 104 5.12 0.52 15.74
CA TRP A 104 3.79 0.07 16.11
C TRP A 104 3.34 -1.04 15.18
N THR A 105 2.76 -2.09 15.73
CA THR A 105 2.23 -3.19 14.94
C THR A 105 1.11 -3.91 15.68
N LYS A 106 0.39 -4.76 14.97
CA LYS A 106 -0.53 -5.72 15.60
C LYS A 106 0.21 -6.72 16.47
N ASP A 107 -0.48 -7.40 17.37
CA ASP A 107 0.09 -8.45 18.21
C ASP A 107 0.65 -9.57 17.33
N ILE A 108 1.91 -9.91 17.56
CA ILE A 108 2.61 -10.96 16.81
C ILE A 108 2.33 -12.38 17.33
N SER A 109 1.66 -12.53 18.47
CA SER A 109 1.34 -13.83 19.07
C SER A 109 0.20 -14.58 18.38
N HIS A 110 -0.60 -13.88 17.56
CA HIS A 110 -1.78 -14.42 16.87
C HIS A 110 -1.71 -14.31 15.34
N LEU A 111 -0.49 -14.32 14.79
CA LEU A 111 -0.25 -14.24 13.36
C LEU A 111 -0.31 -15.62 12.69
N SER A 112 -0.55 -15.63 11.38
CA SER A 112 -0.28 -16.81 10.58
C SER A 112 1.21 -17.20 10.67
N PRO A 113 1.58 -18.50 10.50
CA PRO A 113 2.98 -18.93 10.64
C PRO A 113 3.97 -18.14 9.75
N LEU A 114 3.53 -17.74 8.57
CA LEU A 114 4.35 -16.93 7.65
C LEU A 114 4.56 -15.52 8.18
N GLU A 115 3.51 -14.87 8.65
CA GLU A 115 3.59 -13.51 9.20
C GLU A 115 4.39 -13.50 10.51
N GLU A 116 4.19 -14.49 11.38
CA GLU A 116 4.97 -14.64 12.61
C GLU A 116 6.47 -14.76 12.32
N LYS A 117 6.84 -15.63 11.36
CA LYS A 117 8.23 -15.77 10.90
C LYS A 117 8.79 -14.43 10.40
N ARG A 118 8.03 -13.70 9.58
CA ARG A 118 8.43 -12.39 9.05
C ARG A 118 8.62 -11.37 10.17
N ALA A 119 7.64 -11.25 11.07
CA ALA A 119 7.69 -10.34 12.21
C ALA A 119 8.93 -10.59 13.06
N LYS A 120 9.13 -11.82 13.54
CA LYS A 120 10.30 -12.21 14.34
C LYS A 120 11.62 -11.88 13.64
N SER A 121 11.72 -12.17 12.34
CA SER A 121 12.93 -11.89 11.56
C SER A 121 13.19 -10.39 11.39
N ILE A 122 12.14 -9.59 11.15
CA ILE A 122 12.22 -8.13 11.02
C ILE A 122 12.72 -7.51 12.34
N PHE A 123 12.06 -7.82 13.45
CA PHE A 123 12.42 -7.24 14.76
C PHE A 123 13.77 -7.70 15.25
N SER A 124 14.19 -8.93 14.93
CA SER A 124 15.57 -9.40 15.19
C SER A 124 16.61 -8.53 14.44
N ILE A 125 16.39 -8.21 13.16
CA ILE A 125 17.31 -7.36 12.38
C ILE A 125 17.28 -5.90 12.84
N LEU A 126 16.12 -5.41 13.25
CA LEU A 126 15.96 -4.04 13.76
C LEU A 126 16.54 -3.87 15.17
N HIS A 127 16.80 -4.95 15.90
CA HIS A 127 17.18 -4.95 17.32
C HIS A 127 16.19 -4.15 18.18
N LYS A 128 14.88 -4.33 17.93
CA LYS A 128 13.78 -3.61 18.58
C LYS A 128 12.66 -4.55 18.99
N GLU A 129 11.95 -4.15 20.03
CA GLU A 129 10.68 -4.77 20.39
C GLU A 129 9.53 -3.96 19.75
N PRO A 130 8.51 -4.64 19.19
CA PRO A 130 7.34 -3.96 18.67
C PRO A 130 6.49 -3.38 19.79
N ILE A 131 5.87 -2.22 19.52
CA ILE A 131 4.82 -1.69 20.39
C ILE A 131 3.49 -2.21 19.86
N ILE A 132 2.79 -3.01 20.66
CA ILE A 132 1.47 -3.51 20.28
C ILE A 132 0.51 -2.33 20.19
N ALA A 133 -0.12 -2.18 19.03
CA ALA A 133 -0.94 -1.03 18.67
C ALA A 133 -2.45 -1.26 18.88
N GLU A 134 -2.91 -2.51 18.82
CA GLU A 134 -4.33 -2.92 18.80
C GLU A 134 -5.15 -2.20 19.87
N GLY A 135 -6.23 -1.52 19.46
CA GLY A 135 -7.15 -0.78 20.31
C GLY A 135 -6.56 0.45 21.04
N LYS A 136 -5.27 0.75 20.85
CA LYS A 136 -4.63 1.84 21.58
C LYS A 136 -4.91 3.22 20.99
N THR A 137 -4.92 4.21 21.87
CA THR A 137 -4.92 5.63 21.51
C THR A 137 -3.71 6.30 22.16
N GLU A 138 -2.96 7.03 21.36
CA GLU A 138 -1.76 7.74 21.77
C GLU A 138 -1.74 9.15 21.15
N VAL A 139 -2.12 10.16 21.94
CA VAL A 139 -2.20 11.60 21.60
C VAL A 139 -2.92 11.89 20.28
N GLU A 140 -2.24 11.69 19.13
CA GLU A 140 -2.76 11.99 17.78
C GLU A 140 -3.13 10.74 16.99
N ILE A 141 -2.73 9.54 17.47
CA ILE A 141 -2.89 8.27 16.77
C ILE A 141 -3.87 7.38 17.54
N THR A 142 -4.85 6.83 16.83
CA THR A 142 -5.76 5.80 17.35
C THR A 142 -5.69 4.59 16.41
N PHE A 143 -5.57 3.41 16.97
CA PHE A 143 -5.56 2.16 16.21
C PHE A 143 -6.89 1.41 16.41
N SER A 144 -7.31 0.69 15.39
CA SER A 144 -8.42 -0.26 15.54
C SER A 144 -8.00 -1.48 16.32
N GLU A 145 -8.97 -2.25 16.82
CA GLU A 145 -8.79 -3.68 17.01
C GLU A 145 -8.45 -4.33 15.67
N PRO A 146 -7.89 -5.56 15.67
CA PRO A 146 -7.65 -6.30 14.44
C PRO A 146 -8.94 -6.51 13.64
N VAL A 147 -8.93 -6.14 12.36
CA VAL A 147 -10.03 -6.38 11.42
C VAL A 147 -9.57 -7.37 10.35
N PHE A 148 -10.50 -8.13 9.76
CA PHE A 148 -10.15 -9.11 8.72
C PHE A 148 -9.59 -8.45 7.47
N HIS A 149 -8.54 -9.04 6.92
CA HIS A 149 -7.99 -8.70 5.62
C HIS A 149 -8.93 -9.26 4.53
N GLY A 150 -9.71 -8.39 3.89
CA GLY A 150 -10.74 -8.78 2.95
C GLY A 150 -11.96 -9.41 3.63
N ASP A 151 -12.49 -10.47 3.02
CA ASP A 151 -13.66 -11.18 3.56
C ASP A 151 -13.26 -12.08 4.73
N LYS A 152 -14.03 -12.03 5.83
CA LYS A 152 -13.83 -12.85 7.03
C LYS A 152 -13.85 -14.36 6.77
N ASP A 153 -14.56 -14.78 5.73
CA ASP A 153 -14.69 -16.20 5.39
C ASP A 153 -13.54 -16.73 4.53
N SER A 154 -12.69 -15.86 4.01
CA SER A 154 -11.63 -16.23 3.06
C SER A 154 -10.22 -16.25 3.63
N HIS A 155 -9.94 -15.54 4.72
CA HIS A 155 -8.58 -15.40 5.27
C HIS A 155 -8.58 -15.23 6.79
N LEU A 156 -7.64 -15.93 7.45
CA LEU A 156 -7.37 -15.76 8.88
C LEU A 156 -6.49 -14.55 9.19
N THR A 157 -5.96 -13.88 8.16
CA THR A 157 -5.11 -12.69 8.33
C THR A 157 -5.93 -11.48 8.73
N THR A 158 -5.45 -10.75 9.70
CA THR A 158 -6.03 -9.48 10.15
C THR A 158 -5.07 -8.33 9.92
N VAL A 159 -5.61 -7.13 9.88
CA VAL A 159 -4.88 -5.86 9.79
C VAL A 159 -5.34 -4.90 10.87
N ILE A 160 -4.53 -3.91 11.18
CA ILE A 160 -4.95 -2.76 12.00
C ILE A 160 -5.14 -1.53 11.12
N MET A 161 -6.20 -0.78 11.39
CA MET A 161 -6.43 0.53 10.79
C MET A 161 -5.86 1.61 11.70
N THR A 162 -5.43 2.72 11.10
CA THR A 162 -4.82 3.83 11.82
C THR A 162 -5.59 5.12 11.57
N ARG A 163 -6.02 5.80 12.64
CA ARG A 163 -6.60 7.13 12.61
C ARG A 163 -5.61 8.14 13.17
N ILE A 164 -5.35 9.22 12.44
CA ILE A 164 -4.50 10.33 12.87
C ILE A 164 -5.35 11.60 12.95
N LYS A 165 -5.38 12.22 14.13
CA LYS A 165 -6.16 13.44 14.41
C LYS A 165 -5.26 14.61 14.78
N GLU A 166 -5.33 15.69 14.01
CA GLU A 166 -4.76 16.98 14.31
C GLU A 166 -5.84 18.06 14.04
N ASN A 167 -5.66 18.91 13.04
CA ASN A 167 -6.66 19.85 12.53
C ASN A 167 -7.68 19.19 11.59
N LYS A 168 -7.35 18.02 11.08
CA LYS A 168 -8.18 17.12 10.30
C LYS A 168 -8.01 15.70 10.82
N ILE A 169 -8.90 14.81 10.40
CA ILE A 169 -8.83 13.37 10.70
C ILE A 169 -8.49 12.64 9.40
N PHE A 170 -7.35 11.94 9.43
CA PHE A 170 -6.93 11.03 8.37
C PHE A 170 -7.05 9.59 8.86
N VAL A 171 -7.62 8.73 8.03
CA VAL A 171 -7.68 7.28 8.29
C VAL A 171 -6.94 6.53 7.19
N HIS A 172 -6.04 5.65 7.61
CA HIS A 172 -5.37 4.66 6.77
C HIS A 172 -5.94 3.28 7.10
N ALA A 173 -6.62 2.66 6.14
CA ALA A 173 -7.34 1.40 6.32
C ALA A 173 -6.94 0.38 5.22
N PRO A 174 -5.75 -0.24 5.35
CA PRO A 174 -5.24 -1.17 4.35
C PRO A 174 -5.89 -2.55 4.49
N GLY A 175 -5.92 -3.29 3.39
CA GLY A 175 -6.24 -4.72 3.37
C GLY A 175 -7.70 -5.09 3.57
N ILE A 176 -8.60 -4.15 3.87
CA ILE A 176 -10.03 -4.48 4.12
C ILE A 176 -10.83 -4.76 2.85
N GLN A 177 -10.31 -4.38 1.67
CA GLN A 177 -10.89 -4.58 0.34
C GLN A 177 -12.36 -4.14 0.21
N LEU A 178 -12.85 -3.34 1.17
CA LEU A 178 -14.26 -2.94 1.33
C LEU A 178 -15.24 -4.13 1.49
N LEU A 179 -14.74 -5.28 1.95
CA LEU A 179 -15.52 -6.50 2.16
C LEU A 179 -15.92 -6.72 3.62
N ASN A 180 -15.43 -5.88 4.52
CA ASN A 180 -15.67 -5.95 5.95
C ASN A 180 -16.57 -4.78 6.41
N ASP A 181 -17.83 -5.05 6.65
CA ASP A 181 -18.83 -4.04 7.02
C ASP A 181 -18.54 -3.41 8.39
N GLU A 182 -17.97 -4.17 9.33
CA GLU A 182 -17.59 -3.69 10.67
C GLU A 182 -16.43 -2.69 10.59
N ALA A 183 -15.42 -3.00 9.76
CA ALA A 183 -14.31 -2.10 9.52
C ALA A 183 -14.76 -0.79 8.85
N VAL A 184 -15.68 -0.88 7.89
CA VAL A 184 -16.28 0.29 7.22
C VAL A 184 -17.08 1.13 8.21
N SER A 185 -17.90 0.51 9.05
CA SER A 185 -18.67 1.19 10.12
C SER A 185 -17.73 1.91 11.08
N GLN A 186 -16.64 1.27 11.52
CA GLN A 186 -15.64 1.89 12.40
C GLN A 186 -14.95 3.10 11.75
N ILE A 187 -14.64 3.03 10.45
CA ILE A 187 -14.08 4.18 9.72
C ILE A 187 -15.06 5.35 9.75
N ILE A 188 -16.35 5.10 9.50
CA ILE A 188 -17.40 6.12 9.52
C ILE A 188 -17.54 6.74 10.93
N ASP A 189 -17.53 5.92 11.98
CA ASP A 189 -17.61 6.37 13.38
C ASP A 189 -16.40 7.24 13.80
N TRP A 190 -15.29 7.11 13.13
CA TRP A 190 -14.13 7.97 13.33
C TRP A 190 -14.26 9.36 12.70
N HIS A 191 -15.31 9.61 11.91
CA HIS A 191 -15.63 10.87 11.24
C HIS A 191 -14.45 11.49 10.48
N PRO A 192 -13.83 10.77 9.53
CA PRO A 192 -12.62 11.24 8.87
C PRO A 192 -12.90 12.32 7.82
N ASP A 193 -11.96 13.28 7.71
CA ASP A 193 -11.90 14.19 6.58
C ASP A 193 -11.33 13.51 5.33
N ILE A 194 -10.38 12.60 5.53
CA ILE A 194 -9.67 11.91 4.45
C ILE A 194 -9.49 10.44 4.83
N VAL A 195 -9.83 9.54 3.90
CA VAL A 195 -9.61 8.10 4.04
C VAL A 195 -8.75 7.60 2.90
N LEU A 196 -7.69 6.86 3.21
CA LEU A 196 -6.92 6.05 2.26
C LEU A 196 -7.21 4.58 2.56
N VAL A 197 -7.83 3.91 1.61
CA VAL A 197 -8.23 2.50 1.74
C VAL A 197 -8.03 1.76 0.43
N ASP A 198 -7.78 0.47 0.49
CA ASP A 198 -7.79 -0.38 -0.68
C ASP A 198 -9.22 -0.74 -1.11
N GLY A 199 -9.42 -0.94 -2.40
CA GLY A 199 -10.68 -1.46 -2.92
C GLY A 199 -10.62 -2.95 -3.23
N PRO A 200 -11.68 -3.52 -3.83
CA PRO A 200 -11.72 -4.93 -4.18
C PRO A 200 -10.71 -5.29 -5.27
N SER A 201 -10.21 -6.53 -5.23
CA SER A 201 -9.25 -7.05 -6.20
C SER A 201 -9.93 -7.44 -7.53
N LEU A 202 -10.42 -6.48 -8.31
CA LEU A 202 -11.18 -6.73 -9.55
C LEU A 202 -10.44 -7.60 -10.57
N TYR A 203 -9.11 -7.56 -10.57
CA TYR A 203 -8.27 -8.40 -11.45
C TYR A 203 -8.35 -9.91 -11.12
N LEU A 204 -8.91 -10.25 -9.98
CA LEU A 204 -9.21 -11.62 -9.54
C LEU A 204 -10.71 -11.90 -9.58
N SER A 205 -11.43 -11.33 -10.56
CA SER A 205 -12.91 -11.43 -10.66
C SER A 205 -13.44 -12.87 -10.52
N ASN A 206 -12.69 -13.87 -11.00
CA ASN A 206 -13.05 -15.28 -10.86
C ASN A 206 -13.04 -15.80 -9.41
N ARG A 207 -12.45 -15.07 -8.48
CA ARG A 207 -12.34 -15.42 -7.06
C ARG A 207 -13.37 -14.69 -6.18
N PHE A 208 -14.08 -13.71 -6.74
CA PHE A 208 -15.10 -12.95 -6.02
C PHE A 208 -16.49 -13.33 -6.51
N SER A 209 -17.37 -13.62 -5.58
CA SER A 209 -18.80 -13.78 -5.88
C SER A 209 -19.42 -12.42 -6.21
N LYS A 210 -20.54 -12.43 -6.93
CA LYS A 210 -21.32 -11.21 -7.17
C LYS A 210 -21.68 -10.51 -5.86
N VAL A 211 -22.04 -11.28 -4.84
CA VAL A 211 -22.40 -10.74 -3.49
C VAL A 211 -21.23 -9.95 -2.88
N GLN A 212 -19.99 -10.43 -3.01
CA GLN A 212 -18.81 -9.71 -2.52
C GLN A 212 -18.55 -8.41 -3.30
N ILE A 213 -18.70 -8.43 -4.61
CA ILE A 213 -18.57 -7.21 -5.43
C ILE A 213 -19.64 -6.19 -5.10
N ASP A 214 -20.92 -6.63 -4.95
CA ASP A 214 -22.03 -5.77 -4.58
C ASP A 214 -21.81 -5.19 -3.16
N ARG A 215 -21.27 -5.98 -2.20
CA ARG A 215 -20.89 -5.52 -0.86
C ARG A 215 -19.82 -4.46 -0.92
N ALA A 216 -18.72 -4.70 -1.65
CA ALA A 216 -17.65 -3.71 -1.81
C ALA A 216 -18.16 -2.40 -2.41
N TRP A 217 -19.07 -2.47 -3.37
CA TRP A 217 -19.74 -1.31 -3.97
C TRP A 217 -20.60 -0.55 -2.95
N HIS A 218 -21.43 -1.27 -2.19
CA HIS A 218 -22.24 -0.69 -1.13
C HIS A 218 -21.39 0.02 -0.08
N ASN A 219 -20.33 -0.62 0.39
CA ASN A 219 -19.41 -0.09 1.38
C ASN A 219 -18.66 1.15 0.87
N ALA A 220 -18.23 1.13 -0.39
CA ALA A 220 -17.61 2.29 -1.01
C ALA A 220 -18.57 3.49 -1.09
N LYS A 221 -19.85 3.25 -1.44
CA LYS A 221 -20.89 4.30 -1.43
C LYS A 221 -21.11 4.83 -0.02
N GLY A 222 -21.21 3.94 0.97
CA GLY A 222 -21.34 4.31 2.38
C GLY A 222 -20.20 5.22 2.84
N LEU A 223 -18.93 4.84 2.56
CA LEU A 223 -17.79 5.69 2.85
C LEU A 223 -17.86 7.03 2.13
N SER A 224 -18.13 7.03 0.81
CA SER A 224 -18.14 8.26 0.02
C SER A 224 -19.14 9.31 0.52
N TYR A 225 -20.26 8.88 1.11
CA TYR A 225 -21.25 9.79 1.69
C TYR A 225 -20.83 10.35 3.07
N ASN A 226 -19.97 9.64 3.80
CA ASN A 226 -19.64 9.94 5.19
C ASN A 226 -18.23 10.52 5.37
N VAL A 227 -17.42 10.62 4.30
CA VAL A 227 -16.06 11.16 4.37
C VAL A 227 -15.88 12.36 3.44
N GLY A 228 -14.95 13.25 3.74
CA GLY A 228 -14.68 14.42 2.90
C GLY A 228 -13.98 14.05 1.58
N ILE A 229 -12.94 13.21 1.65
CA ILE A 229 -12.18 12.69 0.51
C ILE A 229 -11.97 11.20 0.70
N LEU A 230 -12.45 10.40 -0.25
CA LEU A 230 -12.20 8.96 -0.30
C LEU A 230 -11.11 8.65 -1.34
N ILE A 231 -10.00 8.08 -0.87
CA ILE A 231 -8.90 7.63 -1.73
C ILE A 231 -8.95 6.12 -1.78
N LEU A 232 -9.22 5.57 -2.97
CA LEU A 232 -9.25 4.15 -3.27
C LEU A 232 -8.06 3.78 -4.13
N ASP A 233 -7.24 2.83 -3.66
CA ASP A 233 -6.05 2.42 -4.41
C ASP A 233 -5.74 0.93 -4.19
N HIS A 234 -4.47 0.59 -4.22
CA HIS A 234 -3.91 -0.74 -3.93
C HIS A 234 -4.63 -1.82 -4.75
N HIS A 235 -5.34 -2.76 -4.13
CA HIS A 235 -5.94 -3.90 -4.83
C HIS A 235 -6.84 -3.49 -6.01
N LEU A 236 -7.61 -2.41 -5.90
CA LEU A 236 -8.48 -1.91 -6.96
C LEU A 236 -7.69 -1.50 -8.20
N MET A 237 -6.56 -0.83 -8.01
CA MET A 237 -5.75 -0.24 -9.07
C MET A 237 -4.76 -1.23 -9.72
N ARG A 238 -4.83 -2.52 -9.38
CA ARG A 238 -4.13 -3.62 -10.12
C ARG A 238 -4.81 -3.97 -11.45
N SER A 239 -5.87 -3.24 -11.81
CA SER A 239 -6.64 -3.40 -13.04
C SER A 239 -6.98 -2.04 -13.63
N LEU A 240 -7.01 -1.93 -14.96
CA LEU A 240 -7.46 -0.71 -15.64
C LEU A 240 -8.92 -0.36 -15.28
N GLY A 241 -9.76 -1.38 -15.08
CA GLY A 241 -11.12 -1.20 -14.59
C GLY A 241 -11.25 -0.53 -13.22
N GLY A 242 -10.14 -0.38 -12.47
CA GLY A 242 -10.13 0.37 -11.21
C GLY A 242 -10.40 1.86 -11.39
N ILE A 243 -9.91 2.46 -12.48
CA ILE A 243 -10.19 3.87 -12.81
C ILE A 243 -11.67 4.04 -13.11
N GLU A 244 -12.22 3.21 -13.98
CA GLU A 244 -13.66 3.24 -14.35
C GLU A 244 -14.54 3.05 -13.12
N TRP A 245 -14.12 2.17 -12.19
CA TRP A 245 -14.84 1.92 -10.95
C TRP A 245 -14.89 3.16 -10.04
N ILE A 246 -13.78 3.90 -9.91
CA ILE A 246 -13.70 5.16 -9.16
C ILE A 246 -14.55 6.25 -9.83
N GLU A 247 -14.46 6.39 -11.14
CA GLU A 247 -15.24 7.37 -11.90
C GLU A 247 -16.74 7.12 -11.76
N LYS A 248 -17.17 5.86 -11.91
CA LYS A 248 -18.57 5.46 -11.72
C LYS A 248 -19.04 5.75 -10.30
N LEU A 249 -18.24 5.43 -9.27
CA LEU A 249 -18.56 5.71 -7.88
C LEU A 249 -18.70 7.22 -7.64
N SER A 250 -17.78 8.03 -8.15
CA SER A 250 -17.84 9.49 -8.06
C SER A 250 -19.09 10.05 -8.73
N TYR A 251 -19.43 9.55 -9.92
CA TYR A 251 -20.61 9.96 -10.67
C TYR A 251 -21.92 9.62 -9.94
N GLU A 252 -22.07 8.35 -9.48
CA GLU A 252 -23.28 7.89 -8.81
C GLU A 252 -23.53 8.56 -7.45
N THR A 253 -22.45 8.91 -6.75
CA THR A 253 -22.56 9.49 -5.39
C THR A 253 -22.50 11.02 -5.39
N GLY A 254 -22.04 11.65 -6.47
CA GLY A 254 -21.76 13.08 -6.51
C GLY A 254 -20.66 13.49 -5.52
N ARG A 255 -19.80 12.54 -5.08
CA ARG A 255 -18.77 12.74 -4.06
C ARG A 255 -17.37 12.66 -4.66
N ARG A 256 -16.40 13.25 -3.95
CA ARG A 256 -15.02 13.26 -4.36
C ARG A 256 -14.33 11.93 -4.00
N VAL A 257 -14.27 11.02 -4.98
CA VAL A 257 -13.52 9.76 -4.90
C VAL A 257 -12.37 9.82 -5.89
N MET A 258 -11.18 9.37 -5.51
CA MET A 258 -9.98 9.45 -6.34
C MET A 258 -8.99 8.34 -6.00
N CYS A 259 -7.99 8.12 -6.86
CA CYS A 259 -6.86 7.26 -6.53
C CYS A 259 -5.73 8.03 -5.79
N GLY A 260 -4.71 7.31 -5.34
CA GLY A 260 -3.56 7.90 -4.65
C GLY A 260 -2.76 8.86 -5.53
N ALA A 261 -2.62 8.55 -6.83
CA ALA A 261 -1.95 9.44 -7.77
C ALA A 261 -2.69 10.78 -7.93
N ASP A 262 -4.02 10.76 -8.07
CA ASP A 262 -4.84 11.96 -8.16
C ASP A 262 -4.72 12.82 -6.91
N PHE A 263 -4.75 12.18 -5.72
CA PHE A 263 -4.54 12.89 -4.45
C PHE A 263 -3.18 13.58 -4.39
N MET A 264 -2.15 12.95 -4.98
CA MET A 264 -0.80 13.50 -5.09
C MET A 264 -0.62 14.45 -6.28
N CYS A 265 -1.69 14.82 -7.00
CA CYS A 265 -1.65 15.65 -8.22
C CYS A 265 -0.71 15.07 -9.29
N LYS A 266 -0.73 13.75 -9.47
CA LYS A 266 0.04 13.02 -10.48
C LYS A 266 -0.88 12.25 -11.42
N LYS A 267 -0.37 11.95 -12.61
CA LYS A 267 -1.05 11.05 -13.54
C LYS A 267 -1.00 9.61 -13.01
N PRO A 268 -2.12 8.87 -12.96
CA PRO A 268 -2.10 7.46 -12.62
C PRO A 268 -1.24 6.63 -13.57
N MET A 269 -0.44 5.72 -13.00
CA MET A 269 0.46 4.83 -13.73
C MET A 269 0.21 3.39 -13.29
N LEU A 270 -0.73 2.71 -13.91
CA LEU A 270 -1.10 1.33 -13.58
C LEU A 270 -0.13 0.33 -14.24
N LEU A 271 1.17 0.44 -13.94
CA LEU A 271 2.22 -0.27 -14.69
C LEU A 271 2.11 -1.80 -14.57
N GLU A 272 1.56 -2.33 -13.50
CA GLU A 272 1.31 -3.77 -13.40
C GLU A 272 0.19 -4.22 -14.34
N ALA A 273 -0.88 -3.44 -14.46
CA ALA A 273 -1.98 -3.72 -15.38
C ALA A 273 -1.54 -3.58 -16.86
N LEU A 274 -0.59 -2.68 -17.13
CA LEU A 274 -0.04 -2.40 -18.45
C LEU A 274 1.22 -3.24 -18.78
N ARG A 275 1.51 -4.31 -18.03
CA ARG A 275 2.80 -5.02 -18.16
C ARG A 275 3.02 -5.59 -19.55
N GLU A 276 2.01 -6.15 -20.20
CA GLU A 276 2.11 -6.66 -21.57
C GLU A 276 2.46 -5.55 -22.58
N ASP A 277 1.82 -4.37 -22.43
CA ASP A 277 2.10 -3.23 -23.28
C ASP A 277 3.52 -2.70 -23.05
N LEU A 278 4.00 -2.66 -21.81
CA LEU A 278 5.38 -2.29 -21.50
C LEU A 278 6.40 -3.19 -22.21
N TYR A 279 6.18 -4.50 -22.21
CA TYR A 279 7.07 -5.45 -22.90
C TYR A 279 6.98 -5.36 -24.43
N LYS A 280 5.82 -4.98 -24.96
CA LYS A 280 5.62 -4.72 -26.40
C LYS A 280 6.30 -3.43 -26.83
N ASP A 281 6.14 -2.34 -26.05
CA ASP A 281 6.67 -1.01 -26.41
C ASP A 281 8.18 -0.91 -26.15
N MET A 282 8.67 -1.63 -25.15
CA MET A 282 10.08 -1.65 -24.72
C MET A 282 10.52 -3.11 -24.50
N PRO A 283 10.90 -3.86 -25.55
CA PRO A 283 11.33 -5.24 -25.42
C PRO A 283 12.48 -5.43 -24.44
N VAL A 284 12.46 -6.55 -23.70
CA VAL A 284 13.41 -6.86 -22.64
C VAL A 284 14.18 -8.13 -23.00
N ASP A 285 15.51 -8.12 -22.85
CA ASP A 285 16.35 -9.31 -23.07
C ASP A 285 15.94 -10.44 -22.13
N GLN A 286 15.96 -11.68 -22.62
CA GLN A 286 15.48 -12.84 -21.89
C GLN A 286 16.19 -13.06 -20.55
N ASP A 287 17.48 -12.72 -20.46
CA ASP A 287 18.32 -12.90 -19.28
C ASP A 287 18.47 -11.61 -18.42
N TRP A 288 17.71 -10.54 -18.76
CA TRP A 288 17.82 -9.26 -18.09
C TRP A 288 17.61 -9.37 -16.57
N HIS A 289 16.60 -10.11 -16.14
CA HIS A 289 16.23 -10.25 -14.72
C HIS A 289 17.30 -10.98 -13.91
N GLU A 290 17.93 -11.99 -14.48
CA GLU A 290 19.05 -12.69 -13.84
C GLU A 290 20.26 -11.77 -13.70
N LYS A 291 20.59 -11.05 -14.76
CA LYS A 291 21.66 -10.06 -14.78
C LYS A 291 21.39 -8.92 -13.79
N TYR A 292 20.13 -8.47 -13.69
CA TYR A 292 19.74 -7.45 -12.73
C TYR A 292 19.90 -7.92 -11.28
N ALA A 293 19.45 -9.11 -10.95
CA ALA A 293 19.63 -9.71 -9.63
C ALA A 293 21.11 -9.87 -9.25
N GLN A 294 21.99 -10.04 -10.23
CA GLN A 294 23.45 -10.12 -10.05
C GLN A 294 24.14 -8.74 -10.08
N GLY A 295 23.41 -7.64 -10.27
CA GLY A 295 23.96 -6.29 -10.39
C GLY A 295 24.74 -6.02 -11.69
N LYS A 296 24.56 -6.86 -12.73
CA LYS A 296 25.28 -6.75 -14.02
C LYS A 296 24.62 -5.80 -15.03
N VAL A 297 23.36 -5.47 -14.83
CA VAL A 297 22.59 -4.50 -15.63
C VAL A 297 21.88 -3.52 -14.73
N ASN A 298 21.43 -2.41 -15.29
CA ASN A 298 20.68 -1.38 -14.58
C ASN A 298 19.41 -0.96 -15.34
N THR A 299 18.64 -0.10 -14.72
CA THR A 299 17.32 0.33 -15.21
C THR A 299 17.34 1.64 -15.99
N LYS A 300 18.51 2.31 -16.17
CA LYS A 300 18.62 3.71 -16.62
C LYS A 300 18.03 3.97 -18.00
N ASP A 301 18.29 3.08 -18.96
CA ASP A 301 17.82 3.28 -20.34
C ASP A 301 16.31 3.04 -20.45
N TYR A 302 15.80 2.02 -19.79
CA TYR A 302 14.36 1.78 -19.67
C TYR A 302 13.64 2.95 -18.96
N TRP A 303 14.28 3.55 -17.93
CA TRP A 303 13.74 4.74 -17.29
C TRP A 303 13.63 5.92 -18.24
N LYS A 304 14.65 6.20 -19.05
CA LYS A 304 14.64 7.30 -20.03
C LYS A 304 13.55 7.09 -21.08
N GLN A 305 13.49 5.89 -21.66
CA GLN A 305 12.52 5.53 -22.70
C GLN A 305 11.09 5.56 -22.14
N GLY A 306 10.85 4.95 -21.00
CA GLY A 306 9.53 4.89 -20.39
C GLY A 306 9.00 6.26 -19.96
N LYS A 307 9.87 7.19 -19.55
CA LYS A 307 9.46 8.60 -19.31
C LYS A 307 8.87 9.27 -20.55
N ILE A 308 9.45 9.01 -21.70
CA ILE A 308 8.97 9.59 -22.97
C ILE A 308 7.62 8.96 -23.36
N LEU A 309 7.52 7.64 -23.26
CA LEU A 309 6.34 6.89 -23.71
C LEU A 309 5.14 7.05 -22.76
N TYR A 310 5.38 7.05 -21.47
CA TYR A 310 4.31 7.03 -20.45
C TYR A 310 4.11 8.37 -19.72
N GLY A 311 4.95 9.37 -19.98
CA GLY A 311 4.77 10.75 -19.49
C GLY A 311 4.99 10.91 -17.99
N VAL A 312 6.10 10.37 -17.44
CA VAL A 312 6.46 10.38 -16.00
C VAL A 312 7.39 11.53 -15.65
#